data_771b400852433c6f7ec243d55ef6557b
#
_entry.id   771b400852433c6f7ec243d55ef6557b
#
_cell.length_a   1.000
_cell.length_b   1.000
_cell.length_c   1.000
_cell.angle_alpha   90.00
_cell.angle_beta   90.00
_cell.angle_gamma   90.00
#
_symmetry.space_group_name_H-M   'P 1'
#
loop_
_entity.id
_entity.type
_entity.pdbx_description
1 polymer ?
#
loop_
_entity_poly.entity_id
_entity_poly.type
_entity_poly.pdbx_seq_one_letter_code
_entity_poly.pdbx_strand_id
1 'polypeptide(L)'
;KMKGRIITQFHRENISKALKGRIFSKEVRKKMSNSRKRLFQNEEFLVKYKKIMGLKPNKIEQKLDNILQNLFPNEYKYVGDFSFVLGGKNPDFMNVNGQKKLIELFGDYWHKGEDPQIRIDFFKQFGFDTLVVWEHEFTDEKSLELKLKQYCKKGVNING
;
A
#
# COMPACT_ATOMS: atom_id res chain seq x y z
N LYS A 1 -0.53 -35.57 12.50
CA LYS A 1 -1.40 -34.36 12.50
C LYS A 1 -1.63 -33.98 13.96
N MET A 2 -0.94 -32.94 14.45
CA MET A 2 -1.27 -32.37 15.76
C MET A 2 -2.57 -31.57 15.59
N LYS A 3 -3.69 -32.16 16.03
CA LYS A 3 -4.97 -31.46 16.16
C LYS A 3 -4.83 -30.39 17.25
N GLY A 4 -5.24 -29.19 16.92
CA GLY A 4 -5.24 -27.94 17.67
C GLY A 4 -5.10 -28.05 19.19
N ARG A 5 -3.88 -27.84 19.68
CA ARG A 5 -3.61 -27.69 21.11
C ARG A 5 -4.21 -26.34 21.52
N ILE A 6 -5.24 -26.36 22.36
CA ILE A 6 -5.80 -25.14 22.93
C ILE A 6 -4.72 -24.51 23.81
N ILE A 7 -4.18 -23.38 23.36
CA ILE A 7 -3.20 -22.61 24.13
C ILE A 7 -3.97 -21.80 25.16
N THR A 8 -3.78 -22.12 26.45
CA THR A 8 -4.39 -21.39 27.56
C THR A 8 -3.90 -19.94 27.62
N GLN A 9 -4.64 -19.05 28.26
CA GLN A 9 -4.24 -17.63 28.43
C GLN A 9 -2.88 -17.54 29.13
N PHE A 10 -2.64 -18.32 30.15
CA PHE A 10 -1.35 -18.40 30.86
C PHE A 10 -0.18 -18.74 29.91
N HIS A 11 -0.37 -19.70 29.00
CA HIS A 11 0.64 -20.03 27.99
C HIS A 11 0.90 -18.85 27.01
N ARG A 12 -0.15 -18.16 26.59
CA ARG A 12 -0.02 -16.96 25.71
C ARG A 12 0.76 -15.86 26.38
N GLU A 13 0.49 -15.58 27.66
CA GLU A 13 1.19 -14.57 28.43
C GLU A 13 2.67 -14.91 28.62
N ASN A 14 2.99 -16.19 28.94
CA ASN A 14 4.38 -16.64 29.07
C ASN A 14 5.15 -16.55 27.75
N ILE A 15 4.52 -16.95 26.62
CA ILE A 15 5.12 -16.79 25.28
C ILE A 15 5.34 -15.30 24.99
N SER A 16 4.36 -14.44 25.27
CA SER A 16 4.47 -13.00 25.07
C SER A 16 5.62 -12.40 25.89
N LYS A 17 5.72 -12.76 27.16
CA LYS A 17 6.83 -12.34 28.04
C LYS A 17 8.19 -12.79 27.52
N ALA A 18 8.30 -14.05 27.10
CA ALA A 18 9.54 -14.63 26.57
C ALA A 18 10.00 -14.02 25.24
N LEU A 19 9.05 -13.52 24.44
CA LEU A 19 9.34 -12.90 23.15
C LEU A 19 9.53 -11.38 23.23
N LYS A 20 9.07 -10.76 24.32
CA LYS A 20 9.17 -9.30 24.53
C LYS A 20 10.64 -8.87 24.61
N GLY A 21 11.03 -7.94 23.73
CA GLY A 21 12.41 -7.42 23.69
C GLY A 21 13.43 -8.32 22.98
N ARG A 22 13.01 -9.44 22.38
CA ARG A 22 13.92 -10.33 21.65
C ARG A 22 14.46 -9.63 20.38
N ILE A 23 15.76 -9.38 20.36
CA ILE A 23 16.45 -8.82 19.21
C ILE A 23 16.98 -9.96 18.34
N PHE A 24 16.54 -10.01 17.09
CA PHE A 24 17.05 -10.97 16.11
C PHE A 24 18.32 -10.43 15.45
N SER A 25 19.31 -11.31 15.20
CA SER A 25 20.51 -10.94 14.44
C SER A 25 20.17 -10.46 13.02
N LYS A 26 21.09 -9.72 12.40
CA LYS A 26 20.91 -9.26 11.00
C LYS A 26 20.63 -10.42 10.04
N GLU A 27 21.30 -11.56 10.24
CA GLU A 27 21.14 -12.76 9.41
C GLU A 27 19.76 -13.38 9.57
N VAL A 28 19.27 -13.51 10.80
CA VAL A 28 17.92 -14.04 11.07
C VAL A 28 16.87 -13.10 10.46
N ARG A 29 17.00 -11.79 10.63
CA ARG A 29 16.11 -10.80 10.00
C ARG A 29 16.12 -10.90 8.49
N LYS A 30 17.30 -11.08 7.86
CA LYS A 30 17.45 -11.29 6.42
C LYS A 30 16.76 -12.58 5.95
N LYS A 31 16.94 -13.69 6.68
CA LYS A 31 16.26 -14.97 6.38
C LYS A 31 14.74 -14.83 6.47
N MET A 32 14.23 -14.19 7.52
CA MET A 32 12.79 -13.93 7.69
C MET A 32 12.23 -13.05 6.55
N SER A 33 12.95 -11.97 6.20
CA SER A 33 12.58 -11.08 5.09
C SER A 33 12.53 -11.84 3.74
N ASN A 34 13.54 -12.64 3.45
CA ASN A 34 13.60 -13.42 2.22
C ASN A 34 12.49 -14.49 2.16
N SER A 35 12.21 -15.16 3.27
CA SER A 35 11.09 -16.11 3.36
C SER A 35 9.75 -15.43 3.10
N ARG A 36 9.54 -14.25 3.69
CA ARG A 36 8.33 -13.46 3.46
C ARG A 36 8.21 -13.00 2.00
N LYS A 37 9.30 -12.51 1.40
CA LYS A 37 9.31 -12.14 -0.03
C LYS A 37 8.88 -13.31 -0.94
N ARG A 38 9.39 -14.53 -0.68
CA ARG A 38 8.99 -15.74 -1.45
C ARG A 38 7.50 -16.06 -1.29
N LEU A 39 6.96 -15.92 -0.07
CA LEU A 39 5.52 -16.15 0.16
C LEU A 39 4.66 -15.18 -0.64
N PHE A 40 5.06 -13.89 -0.70
CA PHE A 40 4.35 -12.87 -1.47
C PHE A 40 4.55 -12.97 -3.00
N GLN A 41 5.43 -13.85 -3.48
CA GLN A 41 5.55 -14.21 -4.89
C GLN A 41 4.63 -15.40 -5.28
N ASN A 42 4.03 -16.07 -4.30
CA ASN A 42 3.13 -17.20 -4.53
C ASN A 42 1.69 -16.69 -4.65
N GLU A 43 1.10 -16.83 -5.84
CA GLU A 43 -0.27 -16.35 -6.14
C GLU A 43 -1.34 -17.00 -5.26
N GLU A 44 -1.25 -18.31 -5.01
CA GLU A 44 -2.21 -19.02 -4.15
C GLU A 44 -2.15 -18.49 -2.71
N PHE A 45 -0.94 -18.22 -2.21
CA PHE A 45 -0.76 -17.58 -0.90
C PHE A 45 -1.35 -16.18 -0.87
N LEU A 46 -1.12 -15.37 -1.92
CA LEU A 46 -1.66 -14.00 -2.00
C LEU A 46 -3.19 -14.01 -1.99
N VAL A 47 -3.83 -14.90 -2.75
CA VAL A 47 -5.30 -15.02 -2.77
C VAL A 47 -5.84 -15.35 -1.38
N LYS A 48 -5.24 -16.34 -0.70
CA LYS A 48 -5.61 -16.70 0.67
C LYS A 48 -5.35 -15.57 1.66
N TYR A 49 -4.20 -14.90 1.55
CA TYR A 49 -3.81 -13.81 2.41
C TYR A 49 -4.77 -12.61 2.28
N LYS A 50 -5.09 -12.19 1.06
CA LYS A 50 -6.07 -11.14 0.77
C LYS A 50 -7.43 -11.44 1.39
N LYS A 51 -7.91 -12.69 1.23
CA LYS A 51 -9.19 -13.14 1.81
C LYS A 51 -9.19 -13.10 3.33
N ILE A 52 -8.11 -13.59 3.97
CA ILE A 52 -7.98 -13.64 5.44
C ILE A 52 -7.85 -12.24 6.04
N MET A 53 -7.05 -11.38 5.40
CA MET A 53 -6.80 -10.01 5.87
C MET A 53 -7.93 -9.05 5.53
N GLY A 54 -8.91 -9.49 4.70
CA GLY A 54 -10.00 -8.63 4.26
C GLY A 54 -9.50 -7.40 3.50
N LEU A 55 -8.42 -7.54 2.73
CA LEU A 55 -7.77 -6.44 2.00
C LEU A 55 -8.69 -5.95 0.89
N LYS A 56 -9.47 -4.96 1.24
CA LYS A 56 -10.35 -4.19 0.36
C LYS A 56 -10.15 -2.71 0.69
N PRO A 57 -10.44 -1.83 -0.25
CA PRO A 57 -10.31 -0.40 0.00
C PRO A 57 -11.13 0.02 1.21
N ASN A 58 -10.53 0.84 2.07
CA ASN A 58 -11.23 1.48 3.19
C ASN A 58 -12.18 2.58 2.67
N LYS A 59 -12.94 3.23 3.55
CA LYS A 59 -13.96 4.21 3.15
C LYS A 59 -13.37 5.41 2.37
N ILE A 60 -12.18 5.87 2.74
CA ILE A 60 -11.55 7.03 2.09
C ILE A 60 -10.91 6.61 0.77
N GLU A 61 -10.29 5.43 0.72
CA GLU A 61 -9.80 4.84 -0.54
C GLU A 61 -10.94 4.61 -1.53
N GLN A 62 -12.12 4.13 -1.07
CA GLN A 62 -13.31 4.01 -1.92
C GLN A 62 -13.79 5.37 -2.43
N LYS A 63 -13.73 6.42 -1.58
CA LYS A 63 -14.10 7.77 -1.99
C LYS A 63 -13.15 8.29 -3.07
N LEU A 64 -11.83 8.07 -2.90
CA LEU A 64 -10.83 8.44 -3.89
C LEU A 64 -11.02 7.66 -5.20
N ASP A 65 -11.29 6.35 -5.11
CA ASP A 65 -11.58 5.52 -6.30
C ASP A 65 -12.77 6.06 -7.08
N ASN A 66 -13.88 6.40 -6.41
CA ASN A 66 -15.04 7.00 -7.06
C ASN A 66 -14.70 8.32 -7.77
N ILE A 67 -13.91 9.20 -7.15
CA ILE A 67 -13.46 10.45 -7.77
C ILE A 67 -12.60 10.14 -9.00
N LEU A 68 -11.65 9.19 -8.89
CA LEU A 68 -10.80 8.80 -10.00
C LEU A 68 -11.59 8.20 -11.16
N GLN A 69 -12.57 7.32 -10.89
CA GLN A 69 -13.43 6.74 -11.93
C GLN A 69 -14.30 7.79 -12.61
N ASN A 70 -14.78 8.81 -11.89
CA ASN A 70 -15.54 9.92 -12.47
C ASN A 70 -14.68 10.83 -13.34
N LEU A 71 -13.44 11.13 -12.93
CA LEU A 71 -12.55 12.03 -13.64
C LEU A 71 -11.77 11.36 -14.79
N PHE A 72 -11.40 10.10 -14.59
CA PHE A 72 -10.51 9.32 -15.47
C PHE A 72 -11.01 7.86 -15.56
N PRO A 73 -12.14 7.60 -16.24
CA PRO A 73 -12.76 6.29 -16.28
C PRO A 73 -11.78 5.21 -16.75
N ASN A 74 -11.60 4.16 -15.93
CA ASN A 74 -10.72 3.01 -16.19
C ASN A 74 -9.22 3.32 -16.35
N GLU A 75 -8.76 4.53 -16.00
CA GLU A 75 -7.34 4.86 -16.08
C GLU A 75 -6.55 4.52 -14.82
N TYR A 76 -7.21 4.48 -13.68
CA TYR A 76 -6.60 4.14 -12.39
C TYR A 76 -7.27 2.94 -11.76
N LYS A 77 -6.46 2.10 -11.11
CA LYS A 77 -6.92 0.91 -10.41
C LYS A 77 -6.39 0.91 -8.98
N TYR A 78 -7.24 0.56 -8.03
CA TYR A 78 -6.81 0.26 -6.66
C TYR A 78 -5.92 -0.99 -6.65
N VAL A 79 -4.74 -0.86 -6.06
CA VAL A 79 -3.74 -1.91 -5.92
C VAL A 79 -3.25 -2.07 -4.48
N GLY A 80 -3.85 -1.33 -3.52
CA GLY A 80 -3.55 -1.41 -2.09
C GLY A 80 -3.78 -2.79 -1.48
N ASP A 81 -4.35 -3.71 -2.24
CA ASP A 81 -4.57 -5.11 -1.91
C ASP A 81 -3.36 -6.02 -2.17
N PHE A 82 -2.17 -5.47 -2.36
CA PHE A 82 -0.94 -6.16 -2.77
C PHE A 82 -1.00 -6.79 -4.18
N SER A 83 -1.92 -6.38 -5.04
CA SER A 83 -1.91 -6.78 -6.45
C SER A 83 -0.72 -6.20 -7.22
N PHE A 84 -0.15 -5.12 -6.72
CA PHE A 84 1.08 -4.52 -7.23
C PHE A 84 2.01 -4.14 -6.07
N VAL A 85 3.26 -4.60 -6.11
CA VAL A 85 4.27 -4.32 -5.09
C VAL A 85 5.57 -3.90 -5.77
N LEU A 86 6.10 -2.75 -5.35
CA LEU A 86 7.30 -2.16 -5.94
C LEU A 86 8.35 -1.92 -4.85
N GLY A 87 9.51 -2.57 -4.96
CA GLY A 87 10.58 -2.46 -3.97
C GLY A 87 10.19 -2.90 -2.54
N GLY A 88 9.11 -3.70 -2.40
CA GLY A 88 8.58 -4.15 -1.12
C GLY A 88 7.55 -3.19 -0.50
N LYS A 89 7.17 -2.13 -1.20
CA LYS A 89 6.07 -1.24 -0.83
C LYS A 89 4.89 -1.41 -1.79
N ASN A 90 3.69 -1.26 -1.25
CA ASN A 90 2.44 -1.39 -1.97
C ASN A 90 1.82 0.00 -2.11
N PRO A 91 1.67 0.55 -3.32
CA PRO A 91 0.92 1.79 -3.52
C PRO A 91 -0.58 1.55 -3.42
N ASP A 92 -1.37 2.64 -3.26
CA ASP A 92 -2.83 2.51 -3.18
C ASP A 92 -3.46 2.44 -4.57
N PHE A 93 -3.06 3.31 -5.49
CA PHE A 93 -3.60 3.33 -6.86
C PHE A 93 -2.48 3.40 -7.89
N MET A 94 -2.70 2.72 -9.01
CA MET A 94 -1.79 2.71 -10.15
C MET A 94 -2.54 3.06 -11.43
N ASN A 95 -1.89 3.88 -12.28
CA ASN A 95 -2.38 4.12 -13.63
C ASN A 95 -2.24 2.85 -14.48
N VAL A 96 -3.28 2.48 -15.21
CA VAL A 96 -3.34 1.26 -16.05
C VAL A 96 -3.40 1.54 -17.55
N ASN A 97 -3.30 2.80 -17.97
CA ASN A 97 -3.29 3.19 -19.38
C ASN A 97 -1.87 3.36 -19.97
N GLY A 98 -0.85 2.81 -19.30
CA GLY A 98 0.54 2.82 -19.76
C GLY A 98 1.41 3.93 -19.18
N GLN A 99 0.86 4.87 -18.39
CA GLN A 99 1.65 5.87 -17.69
C GLN A 99 2.23 5.28 -16.40
N LYS A 100 3.49 5.58 -16.10
CA LYS A 100 4.10 5.19 -14.83
C LYS A 100 3.72 6.17 -13.72
N LYS A 101 2.45 6.17 -13.33
CA LYS A 101 1.90 7.05 -12.30
C LYS A 101 1.26 6.26 -11.16
N LEU A 102 1.48 6.73 -9.94
CA LEU A 102 0.93 6.19 -8.71
C LEU A 102 0.21 7.29 -7.93
N ILE A 103 -0.82 6.91 -7.18
CA ILE A 103 -1.45 7.80 -6.20
C ILE A 103 -1.42 7.08 -4.86
N GLU A 104 -0.94 7.77 -3.83
CA GLU A 104 -0.87 7.33 -2.44
C GLU A 104 -1.86 8.14 -1.61
N LEU A 105 -2.58 7.49 -0.74
CA LEU A 105 -3.50 8.12 0.20
C LEU A 105 -2.91 8.10 1.61
N PHE A 106 -2.58 9.26 2.13
CA PHE A 106 -2.05 9.42 3.48
C PHE A 106 -3.17 9.78 4.46
N GLY A 107 -3.45 8.88 5.41
CA GLY A 107 -4.31 9.18 6.55
C GLY A 107 -3.60 10.12 7.53
N ASP A 108 -4.26 11.19 7.94
CA ASP A 108 -3.67 12.24 8.79
C ASP A 108 -3.16 11.70 10.13
N TYR A 109 -3.83 10.70 10.68
CA TYR A 109 -3.41 10.09 11.94
C TYR A 109 -2.17 9.21 11.78
N TRP A 110 -2.13 8.38 10.73
CA TRP A 110 -1.07 7.37 10.54
C TRP A 110 0.23 7.94 9.99
N HIS A 111 0.13 9.01 9.19
CA HIS A 111 1.27 9.68 8.55
C HIS A 111 1.61 11.02 9.19
N LYS A 112 1.16 11.26 10.45
CA LYS A 112 1.43 12.50 11.17
C LYS A 112 2.93 12.74 11.31
N GLY A 113 3.41 13.84 10.71
CA GLY A 113 4.82 14.22 10.73
C GLY A 113 5.71 13.47 9.75
N GLU A 114 5.17 12.61 8.90
CA GLU A 114 5.92 12.03 7.77
C GLU A 114 6.03 13.04 6.62
N ASP A 115 7.22 13.09 6.02
CA ASP A 115 7.42 13.83 4.78
C ASP A 115 6.98 12.98 3.58
N PRO A 116 5.92 13.37 2.85
CA PRO A 116 5.46 12.63 1.68
C PRO A 116 6.53 12.51 0.57
N GLN A 117 7.52 13.41 0.56
CA GLN A 117 8.61 13.36 -0.41
C GLN A 117 9.41 12.05 -0.32
N ILE A 118 9.56 11.48 0.88
CA ILE A 118 10.23 10.19 1.08
C ILE A 118 9.53 9.07 0.28
N ARG A 119 8.19 9.09 0.25
CA ARG A 119 7.39 8.10 -0.48
C ARG A 119 7.46 8.33 -1.99
N ILE A 120 7.41 9.58 -2.42
CA ILE A 120 7.54 10.00 -3.82
C ILE A 120 8.93 9.59 -4.35
N ASP A 121 10.00 9.92 -3.65
CA ASP A 121 11.37 9.60 -4.05
C ASP A 121 11.61 8.10 -4.07
N PHE A 122 10.99 7.35 -3.17
CA PHE A 122 11.07 5.90 -3.19
C PHE A 122 10.52 5.31 -4.49
N PHE A 123 9.34 5.70 -4.95
CA PHE A 123 8.76 5.17 -6.19
C PHE A 123 9.43 5.75 -7.44
N LYS A 124 9.96 6.97 -7.35
CA LYS A 124 10.74 7.60 -8.42
C LYS A 124 11.98 6.77 -8.81
N GLN A 125 12.62 6.07 -7.86
CA GLN A 125 13.75 5.16 -8.14
C GLN A 125 13.38 4.03 -9.12
N PHE A 126 12.09 3.69 -9.21
CA PHE A 126 11.56 2.69 -10.14
C PHE A 126 10.92 3.30 -11.39
N GLY A 127 11.10 4.63 -11.57
CA GLY A 127 10.60 5.37 -12.72
C GLY A 127 9.12 5.73 -12.64
N PHE A 128 8.50 5.67 -11.45
CA PHE A 128 7.12 6.09 -11.24
C PHE A 128 7.05 7.52 -10.71
N ASP A 129 6.19 8.32 -11.33
CA ASP A 129 5.72 9.58 -10.77
C ASP A 129 4.63 9.28 -9.73
N THR A 130 4.64 9.98 -8.60
CA THR A 130 3.74 9.66 -7.49
C THR A 130 3.11 10.92 -6.93
N LEU A 131 1.78 10.91 -6.82
CA LEU A 131 1.01 11.92 -6.14
C LEU A 131 0.62 11.41 -4.76
N VAL A 132 0.86 12.21 -3.71
CA VAL A 132 0.31 11.96 -2.38
C VAL A 132 -0.92 12.83 -2.18
N VAL A 133 -2.03 12.17 -1.80
CA VAL A 133 -3.29 12.78 -1.39
C VAL A 133 -3.46 12.57 0.10
N TRP A 134 -3.75 13.63 0.86
CA TRP A 134 -4.01 13.54 2.29
C TRP A 134 -5.49 13.37 2.60
N GLU A 135 -5.80 12.71 3.68
CA GLU A 135 -7.19 12.50 4.15
C GLU A 135 -7.94 13.82 4.33
N HIS A 136 -7.32 14.85 4.90
CA HIS A 136 -7.95 16.16 5.08
C HIS A 136 -8.29 16.89 3.77
N GLU A 137 -7.65 16.55 2.65
CA GLU A 137 -7.96 17.16 1.35
C GLU A 137 -9.37 16.83 0.84
N PHE A 138 -9.99 15.77 1.38
CA PHE A 138 -11.38 15.42 1.06
C PHE A 138 -12.43 16.37 1.67
N THR A 139 -12.02 17.33 2.47
CA THR A 139 -12.89 18.41 2.97
C THR A 139 -13.21 19.44 1.88
N ASP A 140 -12.33 19.58 0.88
CA ASP A 140 -12.53 20.40 -0.31
C ASP A 140 -12.35 19.57 -1.59
N GLU A 141 -13.43 18.88 -1.99
CA GLU A 141 -13.43 18.01 -3.17
C GLU A 141 -13.07 18.75 -4.46
N LYS A 142 -13.43 20.04 -4.60
CA LYS A 142 -13.12 20.80 -5.81
C LYS A 142 -11.63 21.03 -5.97
N SER A 143 -10.95 21.41 -4.89
CA SER A 143 -9.50 21.56 -4.87
C SER A 143 -8.79 20.23 -5.09
N LEU A 144 -9.29 19.15 -4.49
CA LEU A 144 -8.76 17.80 -4.70
C LEU A 144 -8.90 17.35 -6.16
N GLU A 145 -10.07 17.54 -6.77
CA GLU A 145 -10.28 17.22 -8.19
C GLU A 145 -9.36 18.03 -9.10
N LEU A 146 -9.13 19.30 -8.80
CA LEU A 146 -8.21 20.13 -9.57
C LEU A 146 -6.77 19.61 -9.46
N LYS A 147 -6.33 19.25 -8.26
CA LYS A 147 -5.02 18.63 -8.01
C LYS A 147 -4.86 17.32 -8.80
N LEU A 148 -5.86 16.45 -8.77
CA LEU A 148 -5.86 15.19 -9.53
C LEU A 148 -5.82 15.45 -11.04
N LYS A 149 -6.61 16.39 -11.57
CA LYS A 149 -6.61 16.76 -12.99
C LYS A 149 -5.25 17.30 -13.43
N GLN A 150 -4.60 18.13 -12.61
CA GLN A 150 -3.28 18.67 -12.91
C GLN A 150 -2.22 17.56 -12.95
N TYR A 151 -2.26 16.63 -11.99
CA TYR A 151 -1.33 15.52 -11.93
C TYR A 151 -1.54 14.53 -13.09
N CYS A 152 -2.76 14.12 -13.34
CA CYS A 152 -3.05 13.10 -14.35
C CYS A 152 -2.80 13.61 -15.78
N LYS A 153 -3.04 14.92 -16.06
CA LYS A 153 -2.76 15.54 -17.36
C LYS A 153 -1.26 15.81 -17.61
N LYS A 154 -0.42 15.93 -16.57
CA LYS A 154 1.03 16.07 -16.72
C LYS A 154 1.62 14.76 -17.22
N GLY A 155 1.86 14.63 -18.52
CA GLY A 155 2.52 13.42 -19.04
C GLY A 155 2.19 13.06 -20.49
N VAL A 156 1.52 13.93 -21.21
CA VAL A 156 1.47 13.88 -22.68
C VAL A 156 2.46 14.88 -23.25
N ASN A 157 3.74 14.74 -22.89
CA ASN A 157 4.80 15.21 -23.77
C ASN A 157 5.13 14.03 -24.68
N ILE A 158 4.33 13.89 -25.71
CA ILE A 158 4.70 13.20 -26.95
C ILE A 158 5.71 14.13 -27.63
N ASN A 159 6.96 14.01 -27.24
CA ASN A 159 8.04 14.44 -28.10
C ASN A 159 8.46 13.21 -28.88
N GLY A 160 8.18 13.33 -30.20
CA GLY A 160 8.30 12.40 -31.27
C GLY A 160 9.62 11.72 -31.47
#